data_6940fce663b0106fd6d970dbf3f8f42c
#
_entry.id   6940fce663b0106fd6d970dbf3f8f42c
#
_cell.length_a   1.000
_cell.length_b   1.000
_cell.length_c   1.000
_cell.angle_alpha   90.00
_cell.angle_beta   90.00
_cell.angle_gamma   90.00
#
_symmetry.space_group_name_H-M   'P 1'
#
loop_
_entity.id
_entity.type
_entity.pdbx_description
1 polymer ?
#
loop_
_entity_poly.entity_id
_entity_poly.type
_entity_poly.pdbx_seq_one_letter_code
_entity_poly.pdbx_strand_id
1 'polypeptide(L)'
;MKILITGHKGFIGSYLWNHIENAGVSGVELDGIDFPDDIGDFKTDKIYDVVIHLAAFAALRESFENPDKFWENNVVKAQPIFDYCRKNNVRLLYASSAGAHGWWQNPYAITKKVNEIQAPPDSVGMRFFNVWAEENSRPDMLYRMLQENTAKYITRHKLSLIHI
;
A
#
# COMPACT_ATOMS: atom_id res chain seq x y z
N MET A 1 -17.51 -10.06 -9.91
CA MET A 1 -16.13 -10.14 -9.36
C MET A 1 -16.11 -9.43 -8.02
N LYS A 2 -15.63 -10.10 -6.97
CA LYS A 2 -15.56 -9.55 -5.61
C LYS A 2 -14.13 -9.14 -5.30
N ILE A 3 -13.93 -7.88 -4.96
CA ILE A 3 -12.61 -7.30 -4.70
C ILE A 3 -12.58 -6.77 -3.26
N LEU A 4 -11.57 -7.19 -2.49
CA LEU A 4 -11.28 -6.59 -1.20
C LEU A 4 -10.13 -5.60 -1.36
N ILE A 5 -10.30 -4.36 -0.87
CA ILE A 5 -9.25 -3.34 -0.87
C ILE A 5 -8.95 -2.96 0.58
N THR A 6 -7.75 -3.24 1.08
CA THR A 6 -7.31 -2.72 2.37
C THR A 6 -6.59 -1.39 2.18
N GLY A 7 -6.81 -0.43 3.08
CA GLY A 7 -6.28 0.92 2.91
C GLY A 7 -7.04 1.75 1.87
N HIS A 8 -8.32 1.45 1.65
CA HIS A 8 -9.15 2.08 0.62
C HIS A 8 -9.43 3.57 0.88
N LYS A 9 -9.33 4.03 2.12
CA LYS A 9 -9.44 5.46 2.48
C LYS A 9 -8.10 6.20 2.40
N GLY A 10 -6.99 5.48 2.22
CA GLY A 10 -5.66 6.07 2.04
C GLY A 10 -5.50 6.77 0.69
N PHE A 11 -4.35 7.44 0.49
CA PHE A 11 -4.08 8.23 -0.71
C PHE A 11 -4.25 7.42 -2.01
N ILE A 12 -3.56 6.30 -2.18
CA ILE A 12 -3.68 5.47 -3.39
C ILE A 12 -5.03 4.75 -3.41
N GLY A 13 -5.46 4.23 -2.25
CA GLY A 13 -6.68 3.44 -2.15
C GLY A 13 -7.94 4.19 -2.52
N SER A 14 -8.06 5.46 -2.11
CA SER A 14 -9.23 6.29 -2.42
C SER A 14 -9.35 6.59 -3.92
N TYR A 15 -8.24 6.88 -4.59
CA TYR A 15 -8.23 7.06 -6.05
C TYR A 15 -8.62 5.77 -6.78
N LEU A 16 -8.07 4.64 -6.36
CA LEU A 16 -8.41 3.34 -6.95
C LEU A 16 -9.89 3.00 -6.74
N TRP A 17 -10.38 3.18 -5.51
CA TRP A 17 -11.78 2.94 -5.16
C TRP A 17 -12.72 3.74 -6.04
N ASN A 18 -12.54 5.05 -6.06
CA ASN A 18 -13.35 5.95 -6.86
C ASN A 18 -13.28 5.65 -8.36
N HIS A 19 -12.09 5.26 -8.85
CA HIS A 19 -11.92 4.90 -10.26
C HIS A 19 -12.74 3.66 -10.62
N ILE A 20 -12.74 2.62 -9.79
CA ILE A 20 -13.50 1.39 -10.04
C ILE A 20 -15.01 1.67 -9.95
N GLU A 21 -15.45 2.42 -8.94
CA GLU A 21 -16.87 2.81 -8.82
C GLU A 21 -17.34 3.64 -10.02
N ASN A 22 -16.58 4.65 -10.41
CA ASN A 22 -16.94 5.54 -11.52
C ASN A 22 -16.87 4.85 -12.89
N ALA A 23 -16.05 3.82 -13.03
CA ALA A 23 -15.99 3.03 -14.26
C ALA A 23 -17.27 2.26 -14.55
N GLY A 24 -18.16 2.12 -13.56
CA GLY A 24 -19.47 1.51 -13.71
C GLY A 24 -19.45 0.07 -14.22
N VAL A 25 -18.36 -0.67 -13.92
CA VAL A 25 -18.21 -2.05 -14.40
C VAL A 25 -19.24 -2.94 -13.73
N SER A 26 -20.19 -3.43 -14.52
CA SER A 26 -21.25 -4.30 -14.01
C SER A 26 -20.68 -5.60 -13.43
N GLY A 27 -21.23 -6.03 -12.28
CA GLY A 27 -20.84 -7.27 -11.62
C GLY A 27 -19.54 -7.18 -10.81
N VAL A 28 -19.05 -5.97 -10.50
CA VAL A 28 -17.98 -5.74 -9.52
C VAL A 28 -18.59 -5.37 -8.17
N GLU A 29 -18.19 -6.09 -7.13
CA GLU A 29 -18.52 -5.82 -5.72
C GLU A 29 -17.24 -5.44 -5.01
N LEU A 30 -17.22 -4.27 -4.35
CA LEU A 30 -16.09 -3.78 -3.59
C LEU A 30 -16.35 -3.88 -2.10
N ASP A 31 -15.41 -4.46 -1.37
CA ASP A 31 -15.33 -4.40 0.08
C ASP A 31 -14.04 -3.68 0.49
N GLY A 32 -14.11 -2.89 1.55
CA GLY A 32 -12.96 -2.11 2.04
C GLY A 32 -12.67 -2.35 3.51
N ILE A 33 -11.38 -2.40 3.88
CA ILE A 33 -10.91 -2.38 5.27
C ILE A 33 -9.97 -1.20 5.43
N ASP A 34 -10.25 -0.34 6.41
CA ASP A 34 -9.41 0.80 6.76
C ASP A 34 -9.71 1.25 8.18
N PHE A 35 -8.88 2.12 8.75
CA PHE A 35 -9.12 2.67 10.06
C PHE A 35 -10.59 3.18 10.21
N PRO A 36 -11.30 2.86 11.34
CA PRO A 36 -10.76 2.28 12.58
C PRO A 36 -10.58 0.76 12.60
N ASP A 37 -10.99 0.03 11.57
CA ASP A 37 -10.84 -1.43 11.53
C ASP A 37 -9.36 -1.81 11.37
N ASP A 38 -8.91 -2.81 12.13
CA ASP A 38 -7.53 -3.28 12.09
C ASP A 38 -7.40 -4.47 11.14
N ILE A 39 -6.48 -4.38 10.18
CA ILE A 39 -6.20 -5.49 9.26
C ILE A 39 -5.66 -6.74 9.97
N GLY A 40 -5.07 -6.58 11.15
CA GLY A 40 -4.61 -7.68 11.99
C GLY A 40 -5.75 -8.55 12.54
N ASP A 41 -6.95 -7.98 12.65
CA ASP A 41 -8.15 -8.68 13.09
C ASP A 41 -8.96 -9.27 11.93
N PHE A 42 -8.43 -9.21 10.71
CA PHE A 42 -9.15 -9.65 9.51
C PHE A 42 -9.59 -11.10 9.60
N LYS A 43 -10.90 -11.31 9.53
CA LYS A 43 -11.54 -12.62 9.45
C LYS A 43 -12.76 -12.50 8.56
N THR A 44 -12.96 -13.46 7.67
CA THR A 44 -14.13 -13.48 6.78
C THR A 44 -14.41 -14.88 6.27
N ASP A 45 -15.69 -15.18 6.09
CA ASP A 45 -16.18 -16.37 5.37
C ASP A 45 -16.46 -16.05 3.89
N LYS A 46 -16.40 -14.77 3.49
CA LYS A 46 -16.53 -14.38 2.08
C LYS A 46 -15.30 -14.85 1.30
N ILE A 47 -15.51 -15.32 0.09
CA ILE A 47 -14.44 -15.59 -0.87
C ILE A 47 -14.39 -14.44 -1.88
N TYR A 48 -13.22 -13.80 -1.95
CA TYR A 48 -12.91 -12.76 -2.92
C TYR A 48 -12.22 -13.36 -4.14
N ASP A 49 -12.40 -12.73 -5.30
CA ASP A 49 -11.65 -13.06 -6.51
C ASP A 49 -10.26 -12.42 -6.48
N VAL A 50 -10.17 -11.21 -5.90
CA VAL A 50 -8.93 -10.44 -5.81
C VAL A 50 -8.87 -9.72 -4.47
N VAL A 51 -7.70 -9.69 -3.85
CA VAL A 51 -7.36 -8.80 -2.73
C VAL A 51 -6.32 -7.79 -3.18
N ILE A 52 -6.58 -6.51 -2.93
CA ILE A 52 -5.65 -5.40 -3.17
C ILE A 52 -5.24 -4.83 -1.81
N HIS A 53 -4.04 -5.19 -1.36
CA HIS A 53 -3.52 -4.79 -0.05
C HIS A 53 -2.66 -3.53 -0.14
N LEU A 54 -3.26 -2.39 0.23
CA LEU A 54 -2.60 -1.08 0.24
C LEU A 54 -2.37 -0.55 1.66
N ALA A 55 -3.05 -1.12 2.67
CA ALA A 55 -2.93 -0.70 4.06
C ALA A 55 -1.49 -0.87 4.56
N ALA A 56 -0.83 0.24 4.82
CA ALA A 56 0.52 0.26 5.39
C ALA A 56 0.89 1.65 5.89
N PHE A 57 1.75 1.74 6.89
CA PHE A 57 2.49 2.97 7.16
C PHE A 57 3.58 3.16 6.10
N ALA A 58 3.66 4.36 5.51
CA ALA A 58 4.54 4.64 4.37
C ALA A 58 5.44 5.86 4.57
N ALA A 59 5.42 6.49 5.74
CA ALA A 59 6.25 7.64 6.06
C ALA A 59 7.69 7.21 6.38
N LEU A 60 8.58 7.25 5.38
CA LEU A 60 9.95 6.77 5.49
C LEU A 60 10.71 7.36 6.68
N ARG A 61 10.59 8.69 6.90
CA ARG A 61 11.30 9.36 8.00
C ARG A 61 10.80 8.87 9.36
N GLU A 62 9.50 8.76 9.54
CA GLU A 62 8.88 8.25 10.78
C GLU A 62 9.32 6.81 11.08
N SER A 63 9.65 6.01 10.06
CA SER A 63 10.10 4.62 10.28
C SER A 63 11.41 4.51 11.04
N PHE A 64 12.27 5.53 11.01
CA PHE A 64 13.49 5.57 11.82
C PHE A 64 13.20 5.88 13.29
N GLU A 65 12.19 6.69 13.55
CA GLU A 65 11.79 7.08 14.90
C GLU A 65 10.97 5.99 15.58
N ASN A 66 10.15 5.27 14.81
CA ASN A 66 9.19 4.29 15.31
C ASN A 66 9.27 2.95 14.51
N PRO A 67 10.41 2.27 14.44
CA PRO A 67 10.59 1.07 13.61
C PRO A 67 9.63 -0.06 14.00
N ASP A 68 9.37 -0.26 15.30
CA ASP A 68 8.48 -1.31 15.79
C ASP A 68 7.04 -1.09 15.35
N LYS A 69 6.57 0.14 15.33
CA LYS A 69 5.25 0.51 14.82
C LYS A 69 5.09 0.12 13.34
N PHE A 70 6.13 0.35 12.54
CA PHE A 70 6.13 -0.04 11.13
C PHE A 70 6.19 -1.55 10.96
N TRP A 71 6.98 -2.24 11.76
CA TRP A 71 7.05 -3.69 11.74
C TRP A 71 5.71 -4.31 12.10
N GLU A 72 5.13 -3.91 13.22
CA GLU A 72 3.84 -4.40 13.70
C GLU A 72 2.75 -4.22 12.64
N ASN A 73 2.60 -3.00 12.12
CA ASN A 73 1.52 -2.72 11.16
C ASN A 73 1.76 -3.34 9.79
N ASN A 74 2.97 -3.21 9.24
CA ASN A 74 3.22 -3.56 7.85
C ASN A 74 3.57 -5.04 7.67
N VAL A 75 4.04 -5.72 8.71
CA VAL A 75 4.46 -7.13 8.65
C VAL A 75 3.52 -8.02 9.44
N VAL A 76 3.39 -7.77 10.75
CA VAL A 76 2.61 -8.67 11.62
C VAL A 76 1.12 -8.60 11.27
N LYS A 77 0.54 -7.41 11.23
CA LYS A 77 -0.88 -7.22 10.93
C LYS A 77 -1.25 -7.49 9.46
N ALA A 78 -0.30 -7.54 8.55
CA ALA A 78 -0.55 -7.96 7.17
C ALA A 78 -0.72 -9.49 7.02
N GLN A 79 -0.24 -10.30 7.99
CA GLN A 79 -0.27 -11.76 7.89
C GLN A 79 -1.67 -12.35 7.69
N PRO A 80 -2.72 -11.94 8.44
CA PRO A 80 -4.07 -12.48 8.22
C PRO A 80 -4.56 -12.35 6.78
N ILE A 81 -4.23 -11.25 6.11
CA ILE A 81 -4.56 -11.01 4.69
C ILE A 81 -3.79 -11.99 3.78
N PHE A 82 -2.48 -12.15 4.01
CA PHE A 82 -1.63 -13.04 3.23
C PHE A 82 -2.03 -14.51 3.44
N ASP A 83 -2.32 -14.91 4.68
CA ASP A 83 -2.75 -16.26 5.01
C ASP A 83 -4.13 -16.58 4.43
N TYR A 84 -5.05 -15.61 4.46
CA TYR A 84 -6.34 -15.74 3.79
C TYR A 84 -6.15 -15.99 2.28
N CYS A 85 -5.34 -15.19 1.61
CA CYS A 85 -5.08 -15.35 0.18
C CYS A 85 -4.44 -16.70 -0.14
N ARG A 86 -3.46 -17.13 0.67
CA ARG A 86 -2.78 -18.42 0.52
C ARG A 86 -3.75 -19.59 0.71
N LYS A 87 -4.55 -19.55 1.79
CA LYS A 87 -5.49 -20.62 2.15
C LYS A 87 -6.58 -20.80 1.10
N ASN A 88 -7.10 -19.71 0.55
CA ASN A 88 -8.24 -19.73 -0.36
C ASN A 88 -7.84 -19.61 -1.84
N ASN A 89 -6.55 -19.61 -2.14
CA ASN A 89 -5.99 -19.42 -3.49
C ASN A 89 -6.53 -18.15 -4.18
N VAL A 90 -6.62 -17.06 -3.41
CA VAL A 90 -7.10 -15.74 -3.88
C VAL A 90 -5.95 -14.93 -4.44
N ARG A 91 -6.14 -14.30 -5.59
CA ARG A 91 -5.16 -13.40 -6.21
C ARG A 91 -4.85 -12.22 -5.31
N LEU A 92 -3.58 -12.05 -4.93
CA LEU A 92 -3.11 -10.92 -4.13
C LEU A 92 -2.32 -9.93 -4.98
N LEU A 93 -2.77 -8.67 -4.99
CA LEU A 93 -1.99 -7.51 -5.44
C LEU A 93 -1.63 -6.71 -4.19
N TYR A 94 -0.37 -6.35 -4.00
CA TYR A 94 0.02 -5.61 -2.79
C TYR A 94 1.00 -4.47 -3.06
N ALA A 95 0.90 -3.43 -2.23
CA ALA A 95 1.80 -2.29 -2.30
C ALA A 95 3.17 -2.65 -1.70
N SER A 96 4.16 -2.85 -2.58
CA SER A 96 5.57 -2.82 -2.23
C SER A 96 6.13 -1.41 -2.48
N SER A 97 7.44 -1.26 -2.49
CA SER A 97 8.14 0.00 -2.66
C SER A 97 9.38 -0.17 -3.50
N ALA A 98 9.74 0.83 -4.29
CA ALA A 98 11.05 0.89 -4.93
C ALA A 98 12.20 0.77 -3.91
N GLY A 99 11.98 1.24 -2.68
CA GLY A 99 12.92 1.09 -1.56
C GLY A 99 13.21 -0.37 -1.20
N ALA A 100 12.34 -1.31 -1.51
CA ALA A 100 12.57 -2.73 -1.27
C ALA A 100 13.77 -3.30 -2.07
N HIS A 101 14.24 -2.62 -3.11
CA HIS A 101 15.48 -2.97 -3.81
C HIS A 101 16.71 -2.74 -2.93
N GLY A 102 16.75 -1.60 -2.20
CA GLY A 102 17.80 -1.27 -1.22
C GLY A 102 17.28 -1.38 0.21
N TRP A 103 16.65 -2.50 0.55
CA TRP A 103 15.86 -2.70 1.77
C TRP A 103 16.62 -2.43 3.08
N TRP A 104 17.96 -2.58 3.09
CA TRP A 104 18.81 -2.34 4.25
C TRP A 104 18.95 -0.87 4.65
N GLN A 105 18.46 0.07 3.84
CA GLN A 105 18.66 1.50 4.03
C GLN A 105 17.74 2.12 5.09
N ASN A 106 16.58 1.53 5.33
CA ASN A 106 15.62 2.06 6.30
C ASN A 106 14.57 1.01 6.75
N PRO A 107 14.00 1.17 7.96
CA PRO A 107 13.04 0.23 8.51
C PRO A 107 11.78 0.03 7.64
N TYR A 108 11.25 1.09 7.03
CA TYR A 108 10.12 0.96 6.12
C TYR A 108 10.43 0.05 4.93
N ALA A 109 11.58 0.21 4.30
CA ALA A 109 12.00 -0.62 3.17
C ALA A 109 12.17 -2.08 3.57
N ILE A 110 12.67 -2.35 4.80
CA ILE A 110 12.74 -3.70 5.37
C ILE A 110 11.35 -4.32 5.41
N THR A 111 10.33 -3.62 5.94
CA THR A 111 8.97 -4.17 6.02
C THR A 111 8.41 -4.53 4.65
N LYS A 112 8.66 -3.70 3.64
CA LYS A 112 8.21 -3.98 2.27
C LYS A 112 8.93 -5.16 1.65
N LYS A 113 10.23 -5.30 1.92
CA LYS A 113 11.01 -6.48 1.48
C LYS A 113 10.53 -7.76 2.14
N VAL A 114 10.20 -7.73 3.43
CA VAL A 114 9.63 -8.89 4.13
C VAL A 114 8.30 -9.30 3.51
N ASN A 115 7.43 -8.34 3.19
CA ASN A 115 6.16 -8.63 2.51
C ASN A 115 6.38 -9.30 1.14
N GLU A 116 7.41 -8.88 0.36
CA GLU A 116 7.76 -9.56 -0.90
C GLU A 116 8.20 -11.02 -0.70
N ILE A 117 8.89 -11.31 0.42
CA ILE A 117 9.34 -12.67 0.74
C ILE A 117 8.18 -13.55 1.23
N GLN A 118 7.25 -12.97 1.98
CA GLN A 118 6.13 -13.68 2.60
C GLN A 118 4.89 -13.81 1.70
N ALA A 119 4.82 -13.02 0.62
CA ALA A 119 3.66 -13.01 -0.27
C ALA A 119 3.32 -14.42 -0.78
N PRO A 120 2.03 -14.78 -0.85
CA PRO A 120 1.59 -16.03 -1.44
C PRO A 120 2.14 -16.23 -2.88
N PRO A 121 2.28 -17.48 -3.35
CA PRO A 121 2.56 -17.75 -4.76
C PRO A 121 1.58 -17.00 -5.67
N ASP A 122 2.01 -16.62 -6.86
CA ASP A 122 1.22 -15.89 -7.87
C ASP A 122 0.72 -14.50 -7.45
N SER A 123 1.24 -13.96 -6.35
CA SER A 123 1.00 -12.58 -5.94
C SER A 123 1.77 -11.59 -6.81
N VAL A 124 1.26 -10.36 -6.92
CA VAL A 124 1.94 -9.25 -7.61
C VAL A 124 2.28 -8.16 -6.61
N GLY A 125 3.57 -7.98 -6.33
CA GLY A 125 4.09 -6.86 -5.54
C GLY A 125 4.37 -5.64 -6.43
N MET A 126 3.60 -4.59 -6.24
CA MET A 126 3.75 -3.33 -6.98
C MET A 126 4.77 -2.44 -6.25
N ARG A 127 5.98 -2.31 -6.79
CA ARG A 127 7.02 -1.44 -6.25
C ARG A 127 6.76 0.01 -6.62
N PHE A 128 5.92 0.68 -5.86
CA PHE A 128 5.66 2.10 -6.05
C PHE A 128 6.93 2.94 -5.83
N PHE A 129 7.10 3.92 -6.68
CA PHE A 129 8.02 5.05 -6.52
C PHE A 129 7.28 6.20 -5.82
N ASN A 130 7.58 7.45 -6.20
CA ASN A 130 6.83 8.60 -5.70
C ASN A 130 5.49 8.70 -6.43
N VAL A 131 4.43 8.40 -5.74
CA VAL A 131 3.06 8.54 -6.25
C VAL A 131 2.59 9.96 -5.95
N TRP A 132 1.97 10.62 -6.94
CA TRP A 132 1.48 11.97 -6.78
C TRP A 132 0.13 12.17 -7.47
N ALA A 133 -0.62 13.15 -7.00
CA ALA A 133 -1.85 13.64 -7.62
C ALA A 133 -1.92 15.15 -7.40
N GLU A 134 -2.70 15.84 -8.22
CA GLU A 134 -2.91 17.28 -8.08
C GLU A 134 -3.57 17.61 -6.75
N GLU A 135 -4.51 16.78 -6.33
CA GLU A 135 -5.23 16.92 -5.08
C GLU A 135 -4.86 15.77 -4.10
N ASN A 136 -5.04 16.03 -2.81
CA ASN A 136 -4.90 15.05 -1.72
C ASN A 136 -3.52 14.37 -1.59
N SER A 137 -2.47 14.88 -2.26
CA SER A 137 -1.11 14.42 -1.99
C SER A 137 -0.71 14.73 -0.55
N ARG A 138 -0.08 13.75 0.12
CA ARG A 138 0.35 13.95 1.51
C ARG A 138 1.40 15.06 1.61
N PRO A 139 1.41 15.84 2.72
CA PRO A 139 2.35 16.95 2.90
C PRO A 139 3.83 16.55 2.88
N ASP A 140 4.14 15.32 3.30
CA ASP A 140 5.50 14.76 3.35
C ASP A 140 6.00 14.24 2.00
N MET A 141 5.16 14.24 0.97
CA MET A 141 5.53 13.79 -0.37
C MET A 141 6.25 14.89 -1.14
N LEU A 142 7.27 14.48 -1.91
CA LEU A 142 8.11 15.39 -2.68
C LEU A 142 7.30 16.32 -3.60
N TYR A 143 6.26 15.81 -4.25
CA TYR A 143 5.41 16.62 -5.13
C TYR A 143 4.78 17.80 -4.39
N ARG A 144 4.18 17.54 -3.20
CA ARG A 144 3.58 18.58 -2.37
C ARG A 144 4.62 19.57 -1.87
N MET A 145 5.79 19.07 -1.44
CA MET A 145 6.90 19.89 -1.01
C MET A 145 7.42 20.81 -2.13
N LEU A 146 7.42 20.34 -3.38
CA LEU A 146 7.79 21.16 -4.54
C LEU A 146 6.76 22.23 -4.84
N GLN A 147 5.46 21.90 -4.80
CA GLN A 147 4.39 22.89 -5.00
C GLN A 147 4.43 23.99 -3.93
N GLU A 148 4.71 23.64 -2.67
CA GLU A 148 4.74 24.56 -1.55
C GLU A 148 6.11 25.27 -1.36
N ASN A 149 7.08 25.02 -2.25
CA ASN A 149 8.46 25.52 -2.13
C ASN A 149 9.15 25.16 -0.81
N THR A 150 8.74 24.07 -0.19
CA THR A 150 9.27 23.58 1.10
C THR A 150 10.38 22.55 0.95
N ALA A 151 10.67 22.08 -0.28
CA ALA A 151 11.73 21.14 -0.56
C ALA A 151 13.11 21.78 -0.36
N LYS A 152 13.82 21.38 0.69
CA LYS A 152 15.16 21.92 1.03
C LYS A 152 16.28 21.36 0.13
N TYR A 153 16.11 20.14 -0.40
CA TYR A 153 17.11 19.46 -1.24
C TYR A 153 16.43 18.64 -2.31
N ILE A 154 16.81 18.84 -3.55
CA ILE A 154 16.47 17.95 -4.67
C ILE A 154 17.76 17.26 -5.09
N THR A 155 17.87 15.97 -4.89
CA THR A 155 19.00 15.20 -5.41
C THR A 155 18.88 15.06 -6.91
N ARG A 156 20.02 15.12 -7.63
CA ARG A 156 20.07 15.02 -9.12
C ARG A 156 19.70 13.64 -9.67
N HIS A 157 19.30 12.69 -8.82
CA HIS A 157 18.82 11.39 -9.28
C HIS A 157 17.45 11.54 -9.93
N LYS A 158 17.27 10.85 -11.05
CA LYS A 158 16.00 10.84 -11.80
C LYS A 158 14.85 10.51 -10.85
N LEU A 159 13.97 11.46 -10.63
CA LEU A 159 12.73 11.24 -9.90
C LEU A 159 11.81 10.43 -10.81
N SER A 160 11.46 9.25 -10.37
CA SER A 160 10.35 8.50 -10.97
C SER A 160 9.08 8.87 -10.21
N LEU A 161 8.16 9.52 -10.90
CA LEU A 161 6.85 9.92 -10.37
C LEU A 161 5.78 9.10 -11.08
N ILE A 162 4.82 8.62 -10.31
CA ILE A 162 3.62 7.96 -10.83
C ILE A 162 2.45 8.90 -10.52
N HIS A 163 1.82 9.37 -11.58
CA HIS A 163 0.56 10.12 -11.50
C HIS A 163 -0.63 9.16 -11.41
N ILE A 164 -1.55 9.45 -10.51
CA ILE A 164 -2.80 8.70 -10.31
C ILE A 164 -4.01 9.62 -10.43
#